data_e536c6edda84c2e7ab7413d3a14ae297
#
_entry.id   e536c6edda84c2e7ab7413d3a14ae297
#
_cell.length_a   1.000
_cell.length_b   1.000
_cell.length_c   1.000
_cell.angle_alpha   90.00
_cell.angle_beta   90.00
_cell.angle_gamma   90.00
#
_symmetry.space_group_name_H-M   'P 1'
#
loop_
_entity.id
_entity.type
_entity.pdbx_description
1 polymer ?
#
loop_
_entity_poly.entity_id
_entity_poly.type
_entity_poly.pdbx_seq_one_letter_code
_entity_poly.pdbx_strand_id
1 'polypeptide(L)'
;MYNRTCEKQFKGIIPQIYSGNRWSFTCMVVFSILFGFGSCFFWPPVQSVISALTDLIATSGNFGLFLYGFLERFLFTDTAPTEIYTPFQFSALGNSLTVGDATYTGSYIVMMMEYSMGLPFSDGIVWMYTGFTKTFGYFGIVAAFIFCARKENRKKTAAVLVPLAFTASLASITEPLDFMFCFTAPILWVAHACISGLFIVLLHTFHVTGFTTNLLGSVLMNLSAGADKTNYPILYLLALCQIAVYFVVFTLLIKTFNIHTPGREEVSTETAGSAAPAKKASVKNAAEVQCVI
;
A
#
# COMPACT_ATOMS: atom_id res chain seq x y z
N MET A 1 -2.47 28.00 4.92
CA MET A 1 -2.95 28.73 6.09
C MET A 1 -1.78 29.35 6.88
N TYR A 2 -0.78 28.58 7.24
CA TYR A 2 0.40 29.05 7.99
C TYR A 2 1.06 30.29 7.36
N ASN A 3 1.46 30.25 6.09
CA ASN A 3 2.14 31.36 5.39
C ASN A 3 1.33 32.67 5.32
N ARG A 4 0.01 32.63 5.51
CA ARG A 4 -0.85 33.83 5.53
C ARG A 4 -1.10 34.38 6.94
N THR A 5 -0.84 33.60 7.95
CA THR A 5 -1.15 33.93 9.34
C THR A 5 0.08 34.19 10.19
N CYS A 6 1.25 33.62 9.86
CA CYS A 6 2.47 33.75 10.64
C CYS A 6 3.08 35.17 10.63
N GLU A 7 2.75 36.00 9.63
CA GLU A 7 3.25 37.38 9.55
C GLU A 7 2.32 38.41 10.16
N LYS A 8 1.10 38.00 10.62
CA LYS A 8 0.15 38.95 11.23
C LYS A 8 0.66 39.45 12.59
N GLN A 9 0.77 40.76 12.69
CA GLN A 9 1.06 41.45 13.93
C GLN A 9 -0.16 42.24 14.40
N PHE A 10 -0.49 42.11 15.65
CA PHE A 10 -1.59 42.84 16.27
C PHE A 10 -1.07 44.03 17.08
N LYS A 11 -1.81 45.13 17.06
CA LYS A 11 -1.52 46.33 17.85
C LYS A 11 -2.23 46.20 19.20
N GLY A 12 -1.49 46.42 20.30
CA GLY A 12 -2.00 46.35 21.67
C GLY A 12 -1.30 45.30 22.52
N ILE A 13 -1.20 45.53 23.86
CA ILE A 13 -0.39 44.69 24.76
C ILE A 13 -0.88 43.24 24.79
N ILE A 14 -2.20 43.02 24.93
CA ILE A 14 -2.78 41.66 25.00
C ILE A 14 -2.80 40.97 23.61
N PRO A 15 -3.30 41.59 22.50
CA PRO A 15 -3.29 40.97 21.20
C PRO A 15 -1.89 40.68 20.65
N GLN A 16 -0.88 41.47 21.02
CA GLN A 16 0.51 41.28 20.59
C GLN A 16 1.09 39.94 21.05
N ILE A 17 0.62 39.41 22.20
CA ILE A 17 1.05 38.10 22.71
C ILE A 17 0.71 36.97 21.68
N TYR A 18 -0.38 37.13 20.92
CA TYR A 18 -0.82 36.16 19.93
C TYR A 18 -0.32 36.44 18.50
N SER A 19 0.57 37.42 18.32
CA SER A 19 1.13 37.76 17.00
C SER A 19 2.08 36.70 16.45
N GLY A 20 2.23 36.68 15.12
CA GLY A 20 3.16 35.79 14.42
C GLY A 20 2.77 34.29 14.49
N ASN A 21 3.74 33.44 14.80
CA ASN A 21 3.56 31.98 14.83
C ASN A 21 2.49 31.51 15.82
N ARG A 22 2.34 32.25 16.97
CA ARG A 22 1.32 31.93 17.99
C ARG A 22 -0.10 32.10 17.44
N TRP A 23 -0.31 33.10 16.59
CA TRP A 23 -1.59 33.32 15.92
C TRP A 23 -1.92 32.17 14.93
N SER A 24 -0.93 31.73 14.15
CA SER A 24 -1.09 30.59 13.26
C SER A 24 -1.47 29.33 14.04
N PHE A 25 -0.80 29.07 15.15
CA PHE A 25 -1.12 27.93 16.01
C PHE A 25 -2.54 28.01 16.57
N THR A 26 -2.94 29.18 17.09
CA THR A 26 -4.32 29.39 17.59
C THR A 26 -5.36 29.16 16.50
N CYS A 27 -5.13 29.69 15.29
CA CYS A 27 -6.01 29.46 14.17
C CYS A 27 -6.10 27.97 13.78
N MET A 28 -4.97 27.23 13.81
CA MET A 28 -4.97 25.79 13.54
C MET A 28 -5.75 25.02 14.59
N VAL A 29 -5.60 25.35 15.88
CA VAL A 29 -6.36 24.70 16.96
C VAL A 29 -7.86 24.93 16.79
N VAL A 30 -8.29 26.17 16.55
CA VAL A 30 -9.70 26.48 16.32
C VAL A 30 -10.24 25.75 15.09
N PHE A 31 -9.47 25.76 14.00
CA PHE A 31 -9.84 25.04 12.80
C PHE A 31 -9.97 23.52 13.03
N SER A 32 -9.02 22.93 13.77
CA SER A 32 -9.05 21.49 14.08
C SER A 32 -10.26 21.11 14.94
N ILE A 33 -10.64 21.96 15.90
CA ILE A 33 -11.84 21.74 16.73
C ILE A 33 -13.10 21.82 15.86
N LEU A 34 -13.23 22.84 15.00
CA LEU A 34 -14.37 22.97 14.09
C LEU A 34 -14.44 21.83 13.08
N PHE A 35 -13.29 21.42 12.56
CA PHE A 35 -13.20 20.27 11.65
C PHE A 35 -13.60 18.97 12.34
N GLY A 36 -13.10 18.74 13.58
CA GLY A 36 -13.50 17.58 14.38
C GLY A 36 -15.00 17.54 14.66
N PHE A 37 -15.59 18.69 14.99
CA PHE A 37 -17.05 18.80 15.15
C PHE A 37 -17.80 18.50 13.86
N GLY A 38 -17.34 19.03 12.72
CA GLY A 38 -17.91 18.73 11.40
C GLY A 38 -17.80 17.25 11.05
N SER A 39 -16.67 16.60 11.42
CA SER A 39 -16.46 15.18 11.19
C SER A 39 -17.49 14.30 11.91
N CYS A 40 -17.98 14.68 13.08
CA CYS A 40 -19.02 13.95 13.80
C CYS A 40 -20.34 13.81 13.00
N PHE A 41 -20.61 14.74 12.10
CA PHE A 41 -21.80 14.69 11.23
C PHE A 41 -21.51 14.00 9.90
N PHE A 42 -20.31 14.18 9.36
CA PHE A 42 -19.94 13.63 8.07
C PHE A 42 -19.53 12.15 8.15
N TRP A 43 -18.87 11.74 9.24
CA TRP A 43 -18.32 10.39 9.37
C TRP A 43 -19.37 9.27 9.46
N PRO A 44 -20.49 9.38 10.20
CA PRO A 44 -21.48 8.30 10.30
C PRO A 44 -22.04 7.82 8.96
N PRO A 45 -22.43 8.68 7.99
CA PRO A 45 -22.80 8.24 6.66
C PRO A 45 -21.68 7.47 5.93
N VAL A 46 -20.44 7.93 6.03
CA VAL A 46 -19.28 7.24 5.44
C VAL A 46 -19.10 5.87 6.07
N GLN A 47 -19.17 5.79 7.41
CA GLN A 47 -19.06 4.53 8.15
C GLN A 47 -20.19 3.55 7.76
N SER A 48 -21.40 4.02 7.53
CA SER A 48 -22.51 3.15 7.11
C SER A 48 -22.29 2.57 5.71
N VAL A 49 -21.70 3.33 4.80
CA VAL A 49 -21.32 2.83 3.46
C VAL A 49 -20.21 1.79 3.57
N ILE A 50 -19.19 2.03 4.40
CA ILE A 50 -18.11 1.06 4.64
C ILE A 50 -18.67 -0.23 5.23
N SER A 51 -19.55 -0.14 6.22
CA SER A 51 -20.18 -1.33 6.83
C SER A 51 -21.02 -2.11 5.82
N ALA A 52 -21.85 -1.45 5.01
CA ALA A 52 -22.63 -2.10 3.97
C ALA A 52 -21.75 -2.79 2.91
N LEU A 53 -20.63 -2.17 2.54
CA LEU A 53 -19.64 -2.76 1.62
C LEU A 53 -18.96 -3.98 2.24
N THR A 54 -18.62 -3.90 3.52
CA THR A 54 -17.99 -5.00 4.27
C THR A 54 -18.92 -6.19 4.40
N ASP A 55 -20.20 -5.95 4.69
CA ASP A 55 -21.24 -7.01 4.75
C ASP A 55 -21.45 -7.65 3.37
N LEU A 56 -21.46 -6.85 2.28
CA LEU A 56 -21.52 -7.36 0.92
C LEU A 56 -20.34 -8.28 0.60
N ILE A 57 -19.14 -7.86 0.95
CA ILE A 57 -17.92 -8.66 0.78
C ILE A 57 -18.03 -9.98 1.54
N ALA A 58 -18.44 -9.95 2.81
CA ALA A 58 -18.54 -11.13 3.68
C ALA A 58 -19.58 -12.15 3.17
N THR A 59 -20.68 -11.69 2.56
CA THR A 59 -21.79 -12.54 2.14
C THR A 59 -21.74 -13.03 0.70
N SER A 60 -20.89 -12.42 -0.15
CA SER A 60 -20.87 -12.68 -1.60
C SER A 60 -19.92 -13.79 -2.05
N GLY A 61 -19.35 -14.59 -1.14
CA GLY A 61 -18.46 -15.71 -1.46
C GLY A 61 -17.25 -15.28 -2.32
N ASN A 62 -16.98 -16.00 -3.42
CA ASN A 62 -15.83 -15.71 -4.29
C ASN A 62 -15.88 -14.33 -4.93
N PHE A 63 -17.06 -13.79 -5.21
CA PHE A 63 -17.19 -12.42 -5.69
C PHE A 63 -16.81 -11.40 -4.61
N GLY A 64 -17.20 -11.66 -3.37
CA GLY A 64 -16.78 -10.86 -2.22
C GLY A 64 -15.27 -10.86 -2.04
N LEU A 65 -14.62 -12.03 -2.17
CA LEU A 65 -13.16 -12.14 -2.10
C LEU A 65 -12.46 -11.39 -3.25
N PHE A 66 -13.01 -11.47 -4.47
CA PHE A 66 -12.50 -10.68 -5.58
C PHE A 66 -12.63 -9.19 -5.28
N LEU A 67 -13.80 -8.74 -4.82
CA LEU A 67 -14.06 -7.34 -4.49
C LEU A 67 -13.14 -6.84 -3.37
N TYR A 68 -12.92 -7.67 -2.35
CA TYR A 68 -11.98 -7.40 -1.26
C TYR A 68 -10.57 -7.11 -1.78
N GLY A 69 -10.01 -8.03 -2.58
CA GLY A 69 -8.66 -7.86 -3.13
C GLY A 69 -8.55 -6.77 -4.19
N PHE A 70 -9.64 -6.53 -4.94
CA PHE A 70 -9.72 -5.42 -5.88
C PHE A 70 -9.70 -4.08 -5.16
N LEU A 71 -10.56 -3.89 -4.17
CA LEU A 71 -10.68 -2.63 -3.44
C LEU A 71 -9.44 -2.34 -2.60
N GLU A 72 -8.82 -3.36 -2.02
CA GLU A 72 -7.57 -3.23 -1.26
C GLU A 72 -6.45 -2.62 -2.12
N ARG A 73 -6.43 -2.90 -3.43
CA ARG A 73 -5.46 -2.30 -4.37
C ARG A 73 -5.95 -1.04 -5.06
N PHE A 74 -7.26 -0.95 -5.32
CA PHE A 74 -7.83 0.18 -6.03
C PHE A 74 -7.89 1.45 -5.17
N LEU A 75 -8.16 1.32 -3.89
CA LEU A 75 -8.23 2.41 -2.92
C LEU A 75 -6.82 2.75 -2.41
N PHE A 76 -6.16 3.53 -3.13
CA PHE A 76 -4.74 3.85 -3.21
C PHE A 76 -4.04 4.41 -1.96
N THR A 77 -4.57 4.48 -0.79
CA THR A 77 -3.86 5.02 0.38
C THR A 77 -3.78 3.99 1.50
N ASP A 78 -2.68 3.95 2.24
CA ASP A 78 -2.54 3.11 3.42
C ASP A 78 -3.66 3.26 4.44
N THR A 79 -4.37 4.38 4.40
CA THR A 79 -5.50 4.66 5.28
C THR A 79 -6.83 4.11 4.77
N ALA A 80 -7.13 4.23 3.48
CA ALA A 80 -8.42 3.78 2.92
C ALA A 80 -8.55 2.25 2.84
N PRO A 81 -7.54 1.47 2.40
CA PRO A 81 -7.58 0.01 2.48
C PRO A 81 -7.72 -0.49 3.91
N THR A 82 -7.13 0.19 4.89
CA THR A 82 -7.21 -0.18 6.31
C THR A 82 -8.66 -0.27 6.78
N GLU A 83 -9.52 0.63 6.35
CA GLU A 83 -10.95 0.60 6.69
C GLU A 83 -11.67 -0.63 6.12
N ILE A 84 -11.17 -1.22 5.03
CA ILE A 84 -11.77 -2.41 4.41
C ILE A 84 -11.24 -3.69 5.06
N TYR A 85 -9.94 -3.84 5.29
CA TYR A 85 -9.41 -5.10 5.82
C TYR A 85 -9.46 -5.20 7.35
N THR A 86 -9.44 -4.08 8.07
CA THR A 86 -9.44 -4.07 9.55
C THR A 86 -10.64 -4.82 10.16
N PRO A 87 -11.89 -4.64 9.67
CA PRO A 87 -13.02 -5.40 10.18
C PRO A 87 -12.84 -6.92 10.06
N PHE A 88 -12.24 -7.40 8.97
CA PHE A 88 -11.99 -8.84 8.80
C PHE A 88 -10.81 -9.33 9.63
N GLN A 89 -9.77 -8.53 9.77
CA GLN A 89 -8.56 -8.96 10.46
C GLN A 89 -8.67 -8.92 11.98
N PHE A 90 -9.48 -7.99 12.54
CA PHE A 90 -9.51 -7.70 13.99
C PHE A 90 -10.90 -7.77 14.63
N SER A 91 -11.95 -8.19 13.91
CA SER A 91 -13.26 -8.40 14.48
C SER A 91 -13.82 -9.80 14.19
N ALA A 92 -14.94 -10.15 14.84
CA ALA A 92 -15.62 -11.42 14.64
C ALA A 92 -16.16 -11.64 13.21
N LEU A 93 -16.20 -10.58 12.37
CA LEU A 93 -16.62 -10.67 10.98
C LEU A 93 -15.66 -11.53 10.15
N GLY A 94 -14.36 -11.46 10.43
CA GLY A 94 -13.38 -12.26 9.70
C GLY A 94 -13.27 -13.69 10.17
N ASN A 95 -13.21 -13.90 11.47
CA ASN A 95 -13.10 -15.22 12.07
C ASN A 95 -13.25 -15.15 13.59
N SER A 96 -13.57 -16.29 14.23
CA SER A 96 -13.56 -16.46 15.68
C SER A 96 -13.14 -17.87 16.05
N LEU A 97 -12.32 -17.99 17.10
CA LEU A 97 -11.83 -19.26 17.65
C LEU A 97 -12.06 -19.26 19.16
N THR A 98 -12.75 -20.26 19.68
CA THR A 98 -12.92 -20.46 21.12
C THR A 98 -12.02 -21.59 21.60
N VAL A 99 -11.17 -21.29 22.58
CA VAL A 99 -10.27 -22.26 23.20
C VAL A 99 -10.46 -22.20 24.72
N GLY A 100 -11.04 -23.25 25.29
CA GLY A 100 -11.48 -23.23 26.70
C GLY A 100 -12.54 -22.15 26.92
N ASP A 101 -12.30 -21.27 27.87
CA ASP A 101 -13.23 -20.16 28.22
C ASP A 101 -12.89 -18.84 27.45
N ALA A 102 -11.83 -18.82 26.64
CA ALA A 102 -11.40 -17.64 25.91
C ALA A 102 -11.86 -17.68 24.44
N THR A 103 -12.46 -16.61 23.97
CA THR A 103 -12.81 -16.42 22.54
C THR A 103 -11.91 -15.38 21.92
N TYR A 104 -11.21 -15.78 20.86
CA TYR A 104 -10.33 -14.94 20.04
C TYR A 104 -11.08 -14.55 18.77
N THR A 105 -11.06 -13.27 18.42
CA THR A 105 -11.79 -12.74 17.26
C THR A 105 -10.85 -12.01 16.30
N GLY A 106 -11.14 -12.12 14.99
CA GLY A 106 -10.38 -11.54 13.91
C GLY A 106 -9.41 -12.52 13.25
N SER A 107 -9.37 -12.51 11.93
CA SER A 107 -8.59 -13.48 11.15
C SER A 107 -7.10 -13.47 11.50
N TYR A 108 -6.53 -12.30 11.79
CA TYR A 108 -5.12 -12.18 12.19
C TYR A 108 -4.86 -12.85 13.55
N ILE A 109 -5.69 -12.57 14.54
CA ILE A 109 -5.52 -13.10 15.90
C ILE A 109 -5.76 -14.62 15.89
N VAL A 110 -6.82 -15.08 15.22
CA VAL A 110 -7.13 -16.51 15.11
C VAL A 110 -6.00 -17.25 14.40
N MET A 111 -5.50 -16.73 13.27
CA MET A 111 -4.37 -17.32 12.55
C MET A 111 -3.12 -17.46 13.43
N MET A 112 -2.79 -16.44 14.23
CA MET A 112 -1.65 -16.50 15.15
C MET A 112 -1.86 -17.51 16.28
N MET A 113 -3.08 -17.66 16.79
CA MET A 113 -3.42 -18.65 17.81
C MET A 113 -3.36 -20.08 17.24
N GLU A 114 -3.94 -20.31 16.06
CA GLU A 114 -3.87 -21.58 15.35
C GLU A 114 -2.41 -22.01 15.07
N TYR A 115 -1.59 -21.03 14.62
CA TYR A 115 -0.17 -21.25 14.41
C TYR A 115 0.56 -21.64 15.70
N SER A 116 0.37 -20.87 16.79
CA SER A 116 1.06 -21.08 18.06
C SER A 116 0.67 -22.38 18.74
N MET A 117 -0.59 -22.81 18.60
CA MET A 117 -1.14 -24.05 19.14
C MET A 117 -0.91 -25.26 18.22
N GLY A 118 -0.37 -25.05 17.03
CA GLY A 118 -0.17 -26.11 16.04
C GLY A 118 -1.47 -26.66 15.47
N LEU A 119 -2.58 -25.92 15.53
CA LEU A 119 -3.87 -26.31 14.97
C LEU A 119 -3.88 -26.19 13.43
N PRO A 120 -4.81 -26.86 12.73
CA PRO A 120 -5.08 -26.57 11.34
C PRO A 120 -5.63 -25.15 11.19
N PHE A 121 -5.26 -24.47 10.09
CA PHE A 121 -5.78 -23.13 9.81
C PHE A 121 -7.24 -23.20 9.35
N SER A 122 -8.05 -22.30 9.88
CA SER A 122 -9.47 -22.14 9.54
C SER A 122 -9.66 -21.34 8.24
N ASP A 123 -10.84 -21.42 7.62
CA ASP A 123 -11.16 -20.74 6.36
C ASP A 123 -11.08 -19.20 6.46
N GLY A 124 -11.16 -18.64 7.66
CA GLY A 124 -11.01 -17.20 7.90
C GLY A 124 -9.62 -16.64 7.53
N ILE A 125 -8.62 -17.48 7.28
CA ILE A 125 -7.29 -17.04 6.84
C ILE A 125 -7.34 -16.33 5.47
N VAL A 126 -8.38 -16.53 4.68
CA VAL A 126 -8.59 -15.88 3.38
C VAL A 126 -8.49 -14.36 3.46
N TRP A 127 -8.87 -13.76 4.56
CA TRP A 127 -8.79 -12.32 4.78
C TRP A 127 -7.36 -11.81 5.02
N MET A 128 -6.39 -12.72 5.11
CA MET A 128 -4.97 -12.41 5.26
C MET A 128 -4.19 -12.41 3.94
N TYR A 129 -4.82 -12.70 2.79
CA TYR A 129 -4.14 -12.80 1.49
C TYR A 129 -3.73 -11.45 0.88
N THR A 130 -4.05 -10.33 1.49
CA THR A 130 -3.71 -8.98 1.02
C THR A 130 -2.21 -8.76 0.78
N GLY A 131 -1.35 -9.48 1.51
CA GLY A 131 0.10 -9.44 1.33
C GLY A 131 0.61 -10.14 0.07
N PHE A 132 -0.17 -11.04 -0.56
CA PHE A 132 0.30 -11.87 -1.66
C PHE A 132 0.81 -11.07 -2.85
N THR A 133 0.02 -10.10 -3.31
CA THR A 133 0.42 -9.23 -4.43
C THR A 133 1.60 -8.33 -4.06
N LYS A 134 1.67 -7.83 -2.82
CA LYS A 134 2.82 -7.03 -2.32
C LYS A 134 4.10 -7.84 -2.37
N THR A 135 4.02 -9.10 -2.01
CA THR A 135 5.18 -9.99 -1.92
C THR A 135 5.69 -10.44 -3.30
N PHE A 136 4.80 -10.78 -4.23
CA PHE A 136 5.18 -11.44 -5.48
C PHE A 136 4.85 -10.62 -6.73
N GLY A 137 3.71 -9.97 -6.81
CA GLY A 137 3.21 -9.33 -8.03
C GLY A 137 4.12 -8.23 -8.58
N TYR A 138 4.77 -7.48 -7.69
CA TYR A 138 5.62 -6.34 -8.11
C TYR A 138 6.87 -6.77 -8.89
N PHE A 139 7.36 -7.98 -8.72
CA PHE A 139 8.44 -8.49 -9.58
C PHE A 139 7.99 -8.59 -11.04
N GLY A 140 6.75 -9.00 -11.29
CA GLY A 140 6.18 -9.04 -12.64
C GLY A 140 5.98 -7.65 -13.24
N ILE A 141 5.49 -6.69 -12.44
CA ILE A 141 5.31 -5.29 -12.85
C ILE A 141 6.66 -4.66 -13.24
N VAL A 142 7.66 -4.80 -12.36
CA VAL A 142 9.01 -4.26 -12.60
C VAL A 142 9.67 -4.91 -13.81
N ALA A 143 9.53 -6.24 -13.96
CA ALA A 143 10.02 -6.93 -15.16
C ALA A 143 9.38 -6.40 -16.44
N ALA A 144 8.08 -6.11 -16.45
CA ALA A 144 7.38 -5.52 -17.59
C ALA A 144 7.89 -4.10 -17.91
N PHE A 145 8.10 -3.26 -16.90
CA PHE A 145 8.65 -1.92 -17.09
C PHE A 145 10.06 -1.95 -17.70
N ILE A 146 10.95 -2.80 -17.16
CA ILE A 146 12.32 -2.96 -17.68
C ILE A 146 12.28 -3.51 -19.11
N PHE A 147 11.41 -4.47 -19.41
CA PHE A 147 11.28 -5.05 -20.73
C PHE A 147 10.79 -4.03 -21.76
N CYS A 148 9.83 -3.18 -21.38
CA CYS A 148 9.27 -2.13 -22.23
C CYS A 148 10.15 -0.89 -22.34
N ALA A 149 11.14 -0.71 -21.46
CA ALA A 149 12.09 0.39 -21.51
C ALA A 149 12.95 0.34 -22.79
N ARG A 150 13.40 1.51 -23.27
CA ARG A 150 14.36 1.62 -24.38
C ARG A 150 15.67 0.90 -24.04
N LYS A 151 16.31 0.29 -25.02
CA LYS A 151 17.52 -0.53 -24.80
C LYS A 151 18.61 0.21 -24.03
N GLU A 152 18.77 1.50 -24.33
CA GLU A 152 19.75 2.39 -23.70
C GLU A 152 19.45 2.61 -22.21
N ASN A 153 18.17 2.68 -21.85
CA ASN A 153 17.72 3.01 -20.51
C ASN A 153 17.50 1.78 -19.62
N ARG A 154 17.45 0.56 -20.18
CA ARG A 154 17.10 -0.67 -19.43
C ARG A 154 17.94 -0.89 -18.18
N LYS A 155 19.27 -0.72 -18.30
CA LYS A 155 20.18 -0.91 -17.14
C LYS A 155 19.91 0.11 -16.05
N LYS A 156 19.72 1.38 -16.44
CA LYS A 156 19.40 2.47 -15.50
C LYS A 156 18.04 2.26 -14.84
N THR A 157 17.03 1.90 -15.61
CA THR A 157 15.68 1.58 -15.12
C THR A 157 15.71 0.38 -14.17
N ALA A 158 16.43 -0.69 -14.51
CA ALA A 158 16.58 -1.85 -13.65
C ALA A 158 17.27 -1.51 -12.32
N ALA A 159 18.34 -0.69 -12.37
CA ALA A 159 19.05 -0.27 -11.17
C ALA A 159 18.17 0.48 -10.15
N VAL A 160 17.13 1.18 -10.63
CA VAL A 160 16.17 1.88 -9.77
C VAL A 160 15.01 0.97 -9.35
N LEU A 161 14.39 0.25 -10.28
CA LEU A 161 13.15 -0.47 -10.03
C LEU A 161 13.34 -1.80 -9.31
N VAL A 162 14.46 -2.50 -9.52
CA VAL A 162 14.70 -3.81 -8.87
C VAL A 162 14.81 -3.66 -7.35
N PRO A 163 15.58 -2.71 -6.78
CA PRO A 163 15.57 -2.48 -5.34
C PRO A 163 14.18 -2.13 -4.78
N LEU A 164 13.36 -1.38 -5.52
CA LEU A 164 12.00 -1.05 -5.10
C LEU A 164 11.09 -2.29 -5.07
N ALA A 165 11.24 -3.22 -6.03
CA ALA A 165 10.51 -4.50 -5.99
C ALA A 165 10.90 -5.33 -4.76
N PHE A 166 12.18 -5.38 -4.40
CA PHE A 166 12.62 -6.03 -3.17
C PHE A 166 12.10 -5.33 -1.92
N THR A 167 12.06 -4.00 -1.90
CA THR A 167 11.46 -3.22 -0.80
C THR A 167 9.98 -3.55 -0.64
N ALA A 168 9.22 -3.60 -1.75
CA ALA A 168 7.83 -4.01 -1.73
C ALA A 168 7.64 -5.43 -1.19
N SER A 169 8.47 -6.36 -1.61
CA SER A 169 8.38 -7.78 -1.22
C SER A 169 8.82 -8.05 0.22
N LEU A 170 9.89 -7.41 0.70
CA LEU A 170 10.47 -7.65 2.02
C LEU A 170 9.84 -6.79 3.12
N ALA A 171 9.56 -5.51 2.82
CA ALA A 171 9.04 -4.55 3.78
C ALA A 171 7.57 -4.21 3.58
N SER A 172 6.90 -4.78 2.54
CA SER A 172 5.52 -4.46 2.14
C SER A 172 5.28 -2.98 1.79
N ILE A 173 6.34 -2.22 1.46
CA ILE A 173 6.30 -0.81 1.06
C ILE A 173 6.18 -0.74 -0.45
N THR A 174 4.97 -0.50 -0.96
CA THR A 174 4.65 -0.55 -2.39
C THR A 174 4.49 0.83 -3.03
N GLU A 175 4.30 1.87 -2.24
CA GLU A 175 3.94 3.22 -2.64
C GLU A 175 4.88 3.81 -3.71
N PRO A 176 6.22 3.64 -3.63
CA PRO A 176 7.10 4.20 -4.65
C PRO A 176 6.87 3.61 -6.05
N LEU A 177 6.45 2.33 -6.12
CA LEU A 177 6.11 1.68 -7.40
C LEU A 177 4.68 2.04 -7.83
N ASP A 178 3.73 2.06 -6.89
CA ASP A 178 2.32 2.36 -7.14
C ASP A 178 2.15 3.76 -7.72
N PHE A 179 2.83 4.76 -7.16
CA PHE A 179 2.80 6.14 -7.66
C PHE A 179 3.32 6.28 -9.08
N MET A 180 4.22 5.39 -9.54
CA MET A 180 4.76 5.45 -10.91
C MET A 180 3.70 5.18 -11.98
N PHE A 181 2.67 4.38 -11.68
CA PHE A 181 1.68 4.04 -12.70
C PHE A 181 0.24 4.43 -12.33
N CYS A 182 -0.08 4.64 -11.06
CA CYS A 182 -1.40 5.07 -10.64
C CYS A 182 -1.82 6.39 -11.32
N PHE A 183 -0.96 7.41 -11.25
CA PHE A 183 -1.27 8.73 -11.81
C PHE A 183 -0.97 8.85 -13.30
N THR A 184 0.02 8.12 -13.80
CA THR A 184 0.45 8.22 -15.20
C THR A 184 -0.33 7.30 -16.13
N ALA A 185 -0.86 6.20 -15.61
CA ALA A 185 -1.53 5.17 -16.38
C ALA A 185 -2.66 4.48 -15.59
N PRO A 186 -3.82 5.13 -15.40
CA PRO A 186 -4.94 4.57 -14.64
C PRO A 186 -5.39 3.18 -15.11
N ILE A 187 -5.22 2.85 -16.39
CA ILE A 187 -5.53 1.52 -16.93
C ILE A 187 -4.65 0.42 -16.32
N LEU A 188 -3.36 0.71 -16.04
CA LEU A 188 -2.47 -0.22 -15.37
C LEU A 188 -2.89 -0.39 -13.91
N TRP A 189 -3.38 0.68 -13.28
CA TRP A 189 -3.89 0.67 -11.92
C TRP A 189 -5.13 -0.22 -11.78
N VAL A 190 -6.10 -0.07 -12.68
CA VAL A 190 -7.29 -0.94 -12.71
C VAL A 190 -6.90 -2.40 -12.98
N ALA A 191 -5.99 -2.64 -13.93
CA ALA A 191 -5.50 -3.99 -14.22
C ALA A 191 -4.78 -4.59 -13.00
N HIS A 192 -4.00 -3.80 -12.26
CA HIS A 192 -3.34 -4.21 -11.02
C HIS A 192 -4.37 -4.67 -9.97
N ALA A 193 -5.40 -3.86 -9.73
CA ALA A 193 -6.46 -4.19 -8.78
C ALA A 193 -7.24 -5.46 -9.20
N CYS A 194 -7.57 -5.61 -10.48
CA CYS A 194 -8.25 -6.79 -11.01
C CYS A 194 -7.41 -8.06 -10.86
N ILE A 195 -6.12 -8.01 -11.18
CA ILE A 195 -5.21 -9.16 -11.03
C ILE A 195 -5.09 -9.53 -9.56
N SER A 196 -4.95 -8.55 -8.66
CA SER A 196 -4.88 -8.82 -7.23
C SER A 196 -6.13 -9.53 -6.71
N GLY A 197 -7.32 -9.01 -7.02
CA GLY A 197 -8.59 -9.65 -6.63
C GLY A 197 -8.74 -11.06 -7.18
N LEU A 198 -8.36 -11.28 -8.44
CA LEU A 198 -8.40 -12.61 -9.07
C LEU A 198 -7.50 -13.62 -8.34
N PHE A 199 -6.27 -13.23 -7.96
CA PHE A 199 -5.35 -14.13 -7.27
C PHE A 199 -5.78 -14.43 -5.83
N ILE A 200 -6.50 -13.55 -5.13
CA ILE A 200 -7.13 -13.87 -3.85
C ILE A 200 -8.17 -14.99 -4.02
N VAL A 201 -9.01 -14.91 -5.05
CA VAL A 201 -9.97 -15.98 -5.36
C VAL A 201 -9.27 -17.29 -5.71
N LEU A 202 -8.18 -17.25 -6.47
CA LEU A 202 -7.41 -18.44 -6.81
C LEU A 202 -6.78 -19.07 -5.56
N LEU A 203 -6.19 -18.29 -4.67
CA LEU A 203 -5.64 -18.79 -3.40
C LEU A 203 -6.70 -19.53 -2.58
N HIS A 204 -7.90 -18.96 -2.48
CA HIS A 204 -9.03 -19.59 -1.80
C HIS A 204 -9.47 -20.87 -2.51
N THR A 205 -9.63 -20.85 -3.84
CA THR A 205 -10.09 -22.00 -4.63
C THR A 205 -9.12 -23.18 -4.52
N PHE A 206 -7.82 -22.93 -4.42
CA PHE A 206 -6.80 -23.95 -4.25
C PHE A 206 -6.51 -24.28 -2.78
N HIS A 207 -7.35 -23.84 -1.86
CA HIS A 207 -7.23 -24.10 -0.41
C HIS A 207 -5.83 -23.80 0.14
N VAL A 208 -5.27 -22.68 -0.29
CA VAL A 208 -3.99 -22.19 0.25
C VAL A 208 -4.27 -21.52 1.59
N THR A 209 -3.65 -21.99 2.64
CA THR A 209 -3.78 -21.44 4.00
C THR A 209 -2.45 -20.86 4.51
N GLY A 210 -1.53 -20.62 3.57
CA GLY A 210 -0.20 -20.11 3.88
C GLY A 210 -0.14 -18.61 4.16
N PHE A 211 0.90 -18.22 4.86
CA PHE A 211 1.19 -16.82 5.18
C PHE A 211 1.67 -16.04 3.95
N THR A 212 1.15 -14.84 3.75
CA THR A 212 1.43 -14.00 2.57
C THR A 212 1.89 -12.58 2.91
N THR A 213 2.17 -12.26 4.17
CA THR A 213 2.42 -10.90 4.66
C THR A 213 3.59 -10.18 3.98
N ASN A 214 4.74 -10.83 3.91
CA ASN A 214 5.95 -10.39 3.20
C ASN A 214 6.81 -11.60 2.87
N LEU A 215 7.83 -11.45 2.01
CA LEU A 215 8.62 -12.57 1.53
C LEU A 215 9.30 -13.36 2.65
N LEU A 216 9.96 -12.67 3.58
CA LEU A 216 10.67 -13.33 4.68
C LEU A 216 9.71 -14.04 5.63
N GLY A 217 8.64 -13.35 6.06
CA GLY A 217 7.60 -13.93 6.90
C GLY A 217 6.87 -15.09 6.21
N SER A 218 6.54 -14.95 4.92
CA SER A 218 5.94 -16.03 4.13
C SER A 218 6.84 -17.26 4.11
N VAL A 219 8.13 -17.14 3.80
CA VAL A 219 9.03 -18.28 3.74
C VAL A 219 9.21 -18.91 5.11
N LEU A 220 9.53 -18.14 6.14
CA LEU A 220 9.83 -18.68 7.48
C LEU A 220 8.58 -19.33 8.11
N MET A 221 7.44 -18.67 8.08
CA MET A 221 6.23 -19.17 8.74
C MET A 221 5.63 -20.37 7.99
N ASN A 222 5.63 -20.35 6.65
CA ASN A 222 5.13 -21.49 5.88
C ASN A 222 6.00 -22.73 6.03
N LEU A 223 7.34 -22.58 6.05
CA LEU A 223 8.24 -23.72 6.27
C LEU A 223 8.10 -24.27 7.69
N SER A 224 7.94 -23.42 8.71
CA SER A 224 7.78 -23.86 10.09
C SER A 224 6.40 -24.50 10.36
N ALA A 225 5.34 -24.03 9.71
CA ALA A 225 3.99 -24.61 9.85
C ALA A 225 3.83 -25.93 9.08
N GLY A 226 4.61 -26.14 8.02
CA GLY A 226 4.58 -27.33 7.17
C GLY A 226 3.62 -27.26 5.99
N ALA A 227 3.88 -28.08 4.96
CA ALA A 227 3.11 -28.09 3.73
C ALA A 227 1.65 -28.59 3.93
N ASP A 228 1.46 -29.54 4.83
CA ASP A 228 0.16 -30.14 5.12
C ASP A 228 -0.85 -29.14 5.68
N LYS A 229 -0.35 -28.12 6.40
CA LYS A 229 -1.19 -27.08 7.02
C LYS A 229 -1.34 -25.84 6.16
N THR A 230 -0.35 -25.51 5.33
CA THR A 230 -0.30 -24.21 4.64
C THR A 230 -0.52 -24.31 3.14
N ASN A 231 -0.34 -25.52 2.58
CA ASN A 231 -0.34 -25.73 1.13
C ASN A 231 0.60 -24.75 0.39
N TYR A 232 1.75 -24.43 1.03
CA TYR A 232 2.71 -23.45 0.49
C TYR A 232 3.29 -23.84 -0.88
N PRO A 233 3.41 -25.10 -1.30
CA PRO A 233 3.89 -25.40 -2.65
C PRO A 233 2.97 -24.82 -3.71
N ILE A 234 1.64 -24.91 -3.53
CA ILE A 234 0.66 -24.28 -4.42
C ILE A 234 0.72 -22.75 -4.29
N LEU A 235 0.92 -22.21 -3.07
CA LEU A 235 1.10 -20.76 -2.87
C LEU A 235 2.23 -20.24 -3.76
N TYR A 236 3.42 -20.85 -3.72
CA TYR A 236 4.56 -20.37 -4.52
C TYR A 236 4.38 -20.64 -6.01
N LEU A 237 3.66 -21.71 -6.41
CA LEU A 237 3.28 -21.91 -7.80
C LEU A 237 2.37 -20.78 -8.30
N LEU A 238 1.35 -20.43 -7.52
CA LEU A 238 0.47 -19.28 -7.82
C LEU A 238 1.24 -17.95 -7.82
N ALA A 239 2.25 -17.80 -6.95
CA ALA A 239 3.12 -16.63 -6.97
C ALA A 239 3.89 -16.49 -8.28
N LEU A 240 4.46 -17.57 -8.80
CA LEU A 240 5.12 -17.59 -10.12
C LEU A 240 4.12 -17.29 -11.24
N CYS A 241 2.92 -17.86 -11.18
CA CYS A 241 1.84 -17.55 -12.12
C CYS A 241 1.46 -16.06 -12.05
N GLN A 242 1.36 -15.49 -10.85
CA GLN A 242 1.03 -14.07 -10.68
C GLN A 242 2.11 -13.16 -11.30
N ILE A 243 3.39 -13.46 -11.06
CA ILE A 243 4.52 -12.73 -11.67
C ILE A 243 4.40 -12.78 -13.21
N ALA A 244 4.14 -13.96 -13.78
CA ALA A 244 3.98 -14.13 -15.22
C ALA A 244 2.77 -13.36 -15.77
N VAL A 245 1.62 -13.42 -15.11
CA VAL A 245 0.40 -12.69 -15.50
C VAL A 245 0.65 -11.18 -15.45
N TYR A 246 1.25 -10.64 -14.39
CA TYR A 246 1.62 -9.24 -14.33
C TYR A 246 2.56 -8.84 -15.47
N PHE A 247 3.61 -9.63 -15.70
CA PHE A 247 4.56 -9.35 -16.78
C PHE A 247 3.86 -9.28 -18.13
N VAL A 248 3.00 -10.26 -18.47
CA VAL A 248 2.31 -10.32 -19.76
C VAL A 248 1.29 -9.19 -19.88
N VAL A 249 0.40 -9.03 -18.90
CA VAL A 249 -0.69 -8.03 -18.96
C VAL A 249 -0.11 -6.61 -19.01
N PHE A 250 0.86 -6.29 -18.16
CA PHE A 250 1.48 -4.96 -18.15
C PHE A 250 2.25 -4.70 -19.45
N THR A 251 3.00 -5.68 -19.96
CA THR A 251 3.70 -5.54 -21.25
C THR A 251 2.72 -5.29 -22.39
N LEU A 252 1.61 -6.02 -22.44
CA LEU A 252 0.57 -5.84 -23.47
C LEU A 252 -0.06 -4.44 -23.36
N LEU A 253 -0.50 -4.04 -22.18
CA LEU A 253 -1.13 -2.72 -21.97
C LEU A 253 -0.16 -1.58 -22.30
N ILE A 254 1.09 -1.66 -21.84
CA ILE A 254 2.10 -0.64 -22.11
C ILE A 254 2.35 -0.48 -23.61
N LYS A 255 2.44 -1.60 -24.35
CA LYS A 255 2.68 -1.57 -25.80
C LYS A 255 1.44 -1.14 -26.59
N THR A 256 0.25 -1.66 -26.24
CA THR A 256 -1.00 -1.36 -26.96
C THR A 256 -1.41 0.11 -26.80
N PHE A 257 -1.34 0.65 -25.58
CA PHE A 257 -1.72 2.03 -25.30
C PHE A 257 -0.54 3.02 -25.37
N ASN A 258 0.65 2.54 -25.77
CA ASN A 258 1.88 3.33 -25.82
C ASN A 258 2.15 4.16 -24.57
N ILE A 259 1.97 3.55 -23.40
CA ILE A 259 2.06 4.21 -22.09
C ILE A 259 3.51 4.63 -21.82
N HIS A 260 3.71 5.86 -21.38
CA HIS A 260 5.03 6.41 -21.00
C HIS A 260 5.41 5.93 -19.59
N THR A 261 5.95 4.71 -19.53
CA THR A 261 6.49 4.13 -18.28
C THR A 261 7.98 4.49 -18.11
N PRO A 262 8.54 4.36 -16.89
CA PRO A 262 9.95 4.65 -16.64
C PRO A 262 10.90 3.98 -17.64
N GLY A 263 11.86 4.74 -18.16
CA GLY A 263 12.84 4.26 -19.15
C GLY A 263 12.39 4.31 -20.61
N ARG A 264 11.16 4.74 -20.92
CA ARG A 264 10.68 4.97 -22.29
C ARG A 264 10.90 6.40 -22.77
N GLU A 265 11.40 7.27 -21.90
CA GLU A 265 11.74 8.66 -22.23
C GLU A 265 12.84 8.73 -23.27
N GLU A 266 12.81 9.77 -24.14
CA GLU A 266 13.91 10.05 -25.04
C GLU A 266 15.11 10.55 -24.23
N VAL A 267 16.27 10.01 -24.53
CA VAL A 267 17.52 10.57 -24.00
C VAL A 267 17.71 11.95 -24.64
N SER A 268 17.28 13.00 -23.95
CA SER A 268 17.65 14.34 -24.34
C SER A 268 19.18 14.44 -24.23
N THR A 269 19.83 14.65 -25.37
CA THR A 269 21.29 14.78 -25.52
C THR A 269 21.84 16.06 -24.83
N GLU A 270 21.00 16.82 -24.12
CA GLU A 270 21.36 18.10 -23.51
C GLU A 270 22.01 18.03 -22.12
N THR A 271 22.14 16.84 -21.51
CA THR A 271 22.71 16.74 -20.14
C THR A 271 24.15 16.22 -20.09
N ALA A 272 24.82 16.05 -21.24
CA ALA A 272 26.23 15.68 -21.25
C ALA A 272 27.21 16.91 -21.21
N GLY A 273 26.67 18.12 -21.12
CA GLY A 273 27.47 19.34 -21.27
C GLY A 273 27.51 20.30 -20.09
N SER A 274 26.94 20.03 -18.96
CA SER A 274 26.96 20.96 -17.81
C SER A 274 27.12 20.26 -16.45
N ALA A 275 28.22 19.57 -16.30
CA ALA A 275 28.82 19.39 -14.98
C ALA A 275 29.72 20.61 -14.71
N ALA A 276 29.12 21.78 -14.47
CA ALA A 276 29.86 22.89 -13.90
C ALA A 276 30.27 22.49 -12.47
N PRO A 277 31.55 22.71 -12.08
CA PRO A 277 32.02 22.36 -10.76
C PRO A 277 31.24 23.19 -9.72
N ALA A 278 30.70 22.48 -8.72
CA ALA A 278 30.00 23.10 -7.60
C ALA A 278 30.92 24.21 -7.02
N LYS A 279 30.55 25.47 -7.21
CA LYS A 279 31.14 26.60 -6.49
C LYS A 279 30.88 26.33 -5.01
N LYS A 280 31.97 26.20 -4.26
CA LYS A 280 31.96 26.23 -2.79
C LYS A 280 31.16 27.45 -2.35
N ALA A 281 29.94 27.22 -1.83
CA ALA A 281 29.18 28.25 -1.16
C ALA A 281 29.98 28.64 0.09
N SER A 282 30.43 29.89 0.08
CA SER A 282 31.08 30.55 1.20
C SER A 282 30.13 30.52 2.40
N VAL A 283 30.61 29.94 3.48
CA VAL A 283 29.97 29.99 4.82
C VAL A 283 29.95 31.45 5.28
N LYS A 284 28.91 32.16 4.95
CA LYS A 284 28.51 33.42 5.63
C LYS A 284 26.99 33.36 5.75
N ASN A 285 26.56 33.18 6.96
CA ASN A 285 25.26 33.37 7.61
C ASN A 285 24.82 32.12 8.41
N ALA A 286 25.62 31.83 9.44
CA ALA A 286 25.23 30.90 10.52
C ALA A 286 24.27 31.54 11.55
N ALA A 287 23.65 32.68 11.22
CA ALA A 287 22.79 33.45 12.15
C ALA A 287 21.29 33.38 11.80
N GLU A 288 20.88 32.72 10.70
CA GLU A 288 19.47 32.69 10.29
C GLU A 288 18.79 31.31 10.41
N VAL A 289 19.46 30.30 10.96
CA VAL A 289 18.89 28.94 11.13
C VAL A 289 18.36 28.66 12.54
N GLN A 290 18.24 29.67 13.39
CA GLN A 290 17.74 29.49 14.77
C GLN A 290 16.23 29.78 14.95
N CYS A 291 15.43 29.75 13.91
CA CYS A 291 13.96 29.91 13.99
C CYS A 291 13.16 28.75 13.43
N VAL A 292 13.66 27.49 13.53
CA VAL A 292 12.85 26.30 13.22
C VAL A 292 13.16 25.23 14.27
N ILE A 293 12.70 25.45 15.47
CA ILE A 293 12.28 24.39 16.42
C ILE A 293 11.10 24.97 17.19
#